data_dd6c2ca049b30c0142867bad571586a9
#
_entry.id   dd6c2ca049b30c0142867bad571586a9
#
_cell.length_a   1.000
_cell.length_b   1.000
_cell.length_c   1.000
_cell.angle_alpha   90.00
_cell.angle_beta   90.00
_cell.angle_gamma   90.00
#
_symmetry.space_group_name_H-M   'P 1'
#
loop_
_entity.id
_entity.type
_entity.pdbx_description
1 polymer ?
#
loop_
_entity_poly.entity_id
_entity_poly.type
_entity_poly.pdbx_seq_one_letter_code
_entity_poly.pdbx_strand_id
1 'polypeptide(L)'
;MALISKIGIIGANHVGAHVANALLYQGLVTELYISDTNEVLCKAQVNDLLDAMPFYPHPARVFELDDRYEELADCDIIVNAAGHVAAAAGNRDGELFVTTDEAKKFAKRIADAGFDGVWVNIANPCDVVTTELQYLTG
;
A
#
# COMPACT_ATOMS: atom_id res chain seq x y z
N MET A 1 -8.85 -25.84 -2.86
CA MET A 1 -8.85 -24.93 -1.70
C MET A 1 -8.42 -23.55 -2.19
N ALA A 2 -9.26 -22.56 -2.08
CA ALA A 2 -8.86 -21.22 -2.42
C ALA A 2 -7.81 -20.74 -1.39
N LEU A 3 -6.62 -20.37 -1.85
CA LEU A 3 -5.64 -19.72 -1.00
C LEU A 3 -6.17 -18.33 -0.67
N ILE A 4 -6.23 -18.01 0.61
CA ILE A 4 -6.52 -16.65 1.04
C ILE A 4 -5.28 -15.83 0.74
N SER A 5 -5.40 -14.85 -0.13
CA SER A 5 -4.34 -13.88 -0.39
C SER A 5 -4.68 -12.58 0.32
N LYS A 6 -3.79 -12.16 1.19
CA LYS A 6 -3.88 -10.89 1.91
C LYS A 6 -2.86 -9.94 1.32
N ILE A 7 -3.32 -8.81 0.80
CA ILE A 7 -2.45 -7.79 0.22
C ILE A 7 -2.70 -6.46 0.93
N GLY A 8 -1.61 -5.84 1.35
CA GLY A 8 -1.62 -4.50 1.90
C GLY A 8 -1.18 -3.47 0.86
N ILE A 9 -1.79 -2.31 0.86
CA ILE A 9 -1.37 -1.16 0.04
C ILE A 9 -1.13 0.02 0.97
N ILE A 10 0.05 0.58 0.91
CA ILE A 10 0.42 1.80 1.63
C ILE A 10 0.43 2.95 0.62
N GLY A 11 -0.42 3.94 0.84
CA GLY A 11 -0.65 5.05 -0.06
C GLY A 11 -1.91 4.87 -0.91
N ALA A 12 -2.96 5.62 -0.60
CA ALA A 12 -4.27 5.56 -1.25
C ALA A 12 -4.44 6.61 -2.37
N ASN A 13 -3.36 7.24 -2.82
CA ASN A 13 -3.34 8.14 -3.97
C ASN A 13 -3.60 7.40 -5.29
N HIS A 14 -3.48 8.10 -6.41
CA HIS A 14 -3.80 7.55 -7.73
C HIS A 14 -3.18 6.18 -8.00
N VAL A 15 -1.89 6.00 -7.73
CA VAL A 15 -1.20 4.74 -8.01
C VAL A 15 -1.73 3.61 -7.13
N GLY A 16 -1.80 3.84 -5.82
CA GLY A 16 -2.32 2.84 -4.88
C GLY A 16 -3.79 2.48 -5.15
N ALA A 17 -4.63 3.46 -5.47
CA ALA A 17 -6.03 3.24 -5.82
C ALA A 17 -6.19 2.41 -7.10
N HIS A 18 -5.35 2.66 -8.13
CA HIS A 18 -5.37 1.87 -9.36
C HIS A 18 -4.89 0.42 -9.14
N VAL A 19 -3.87 0.23 -8.31
CA VAL A 19 -3.42 -1.12 -7.92
C VAL A 19 -4.53 -1.87 -7.20
N ALA A 20 -5.19 -1.24 -6.22
CA ALA A 20 -6.32 -1.81 -5.50
C ALA A 20 -7.43 -2.28 -6.45
N ASN A 21 -7.85 -1.40 -7.35
CA ASN A 21 -8.87 -1.70 -8.34
C ASN A 21 -8.48 -2.85 -9.27
N ALA A 22 -7.23 -2.85 -9.75
CA ALA A 22 -6.73 -3.91 -10.64
C ALA A 22 -6.69 -5.27 -9.95
N LEU A 23 -6.27 -5.34 -8.69
CA LEU A 23 -6.24 -6.56 -7.89
C LEU A 23 -7.64 -7.15 -7.68
N LEU A 24 -8.60 -6.29 -7.34
CA LEU A 24 -9.99 -6.71 -7.13
C LEU A 24 -10.67 -7.14 -8.42
N TYR A 25 -10.51 -6.38 -9.49
CA TYR A 25 -11.09 -6.70 -10.78
C TYR A 25 -10.58 -8.04 -11.36
N GLN A 26 -9.29 -8.33 -11.17
CA GLN A 26 -8.68 -9.57 -11.63
C GLN A 26 -8.88 -10.75 -10.68
N GLY A 27 -9.44 -10.54 -9.48
CA GLY A 27 -9.64 -11.59 -8.49
C GLY A 27 -8.36 -12.15 -7.89
N LEU A 28 -7.32 -11.33 -7.78
CA LEU A 28 -6.01 -11.73 -7.27
C LEU A 28 -5.88 -11.63 -5.75
N VAL A 29 -6.88 -11.05 -5.09
CA VAL A 29 -6.84 -10.80 -3.64
C VAL A 29 -8.17 -11.19 -3.01
N THR A 30 -8.14 -11.76 -1.83
CA THR A 30 -9.33 -12.07 -1.03
C THR A 30 -9.53 -11.12 0.13
N GLU A 31 -8.44 -10.57 0.67
CA GLU A 31 -8.46 -9.52 1.70
C GLU A 31 -7.48 -8.41 1.32
N LEU A 32 -8.02 -7.22 1.09
CA LEU A 32 -7.25 -6.03 0.73
C LEU A 32 -7.25 -5.03 1.89
N TYR A 33 -6.07 -4.65 2.32
CA TYR A 33 -5.87 -3.67 3.38
C TYR A 33 -5.27 -2.40 2.78
N ILE A 34 -5.89 -1.25 3.07
CA ILE A 34 -5.43 0.05 2.55
C ILE A 34 -5.06 0.95 3.72
N SER A 35 -3.87 1.49 3.66
CA SER A 35 -3.31 2.39 4.67
C SER A 35 -2.87 3.71 4.02
N ASP A 36 -3.19 4.82 4.67
CA ASP A 36 -2.74 6.15 4.29
C ASP A 36 -2.77 7.06 5.51
N THR A 37 -1.86 8.02 5.58
CA THR A 37 -1.85 9.05 6.63
C THR A 37 -2.99 10.05 6.47
N ASN A 38 -3.56 10.17 5.27
CA ASN A 38 -4.76 10.95 5.01
C ASN A 38 -5.99 10.06 5.20
N GLU A 39 -6.55 10.06 6.41
CA GLU A 39 -7.71 9.26 6.78
C GLU A 39 -8.93 9.51 5.88
N VAL A 40 -9.16 10.75 5.48
CA VAL A 40 -10.30 11.11 4.61
C VAL A 40 -10.14 10.47 3.24
N LEU A 41 -8.94 10.55 2.67
CA LEU A 41 -8.63 9.93 1.38
C LEU A 41 -8.72 8.41 1.47
N CYS A 42 -8.13 7.81 2.49
CA CYS A 42 -8.15 6.36 2.70
C CYS A 42 -9.59 5.83 2.77
N LYS A 43 -10.41 6.46 3.59
CA LYS A 43 -11.83 6.11 3.73
C LYS A 43 -12.61 6.29 2.42
N ALA A 44 -12.37 7.37 1.69
CA ALA A 44 -13.04 7.60 0.40
C ALA A 44 -12.71 6.50 -0.61
N GLN A 45 -11.43 6.11 -0.71
CA GLN A 45 -10.99 5.04 -1.62
C GLN A 45 -11.58 3.69 -1.23
N VAL A 46 -11.59 3.35 0.06
CA VAL A 46 -12.19 2.10 0.55
C VAL A 46 -13.69 2.06 0.25
N ASN A 47 -14.41 3.15 0.50
CA ASN A 47 -15.83 3.22 0.21
C ASN A 47 -16.12 3.05 -1.29
N ASP A 48 -15.34 3.70 -2.15
CA ASP A 48 -15.47 3.56 -3.61
C ASP A 48 -15.27 2.10 -4.07
N LEU A 49 -14.28 1.42 -3.52
CA LEU A 49 -14.03 0.00 -3.81
C LEU A 49 -15.16 -0.90 -3.30
N LEU A 50 -15.68 -0.64 -2.11
CA LEU A 50 -16.80 -1.39 -1.54
C LEU A 50 -18.09 -1.20 -2.35
N ASP A 51 -18.34 0.01 -2.84
CA ASP A 51 -19.49 0.30 -3.72
C ASP A 51 -19.36 -0.39 -5.08
N ALA A 52 -18.14 -0.54 -5.58
CA ALA A 52 -17.86 -1.25 -6.83
C ALA A 52 -17.89 -2.79 -6.68
N MET A 53 -17.69 -3.30 -5.47
CA MET A 53 -17.53 -4.74 -5.21
C MET A 53 -18.64 -5.64 -5.79
N PRO A 54 -19.94 -5.28 -5.72
CA PRO A 54 -21.00 -6.09 -6.31
C PRO A 54 -20.90 -6.30 -7.82
N PHE A 55 -20.13 -5.45 -8.51
CA PHE A 55 -19.93 -5.47 -9.95
C PHE A 55 -18.63 -6.15 -10.37
N TYR A 56 -17.76 -6.50 -9.43
CA TYR A 56 -16.55 -7.25 -9.71
C TYR A 56 -16.83 -8.75 -9.86
N PRO A 57 -16.05 -9.45 -10.71
CA PRO A 57 -16.29 -10.87 -10.98
C PRO A 57 -15.94 -11.79 -9.79
N HIS A 58 -15.20 -11.27 -8.82
CA HIS A 58 -14.73 -12.05 -7.67
C HIS A 58 -14.98 -11.29 -6.37
N PRO A 59 -15.51 -11.97 -5.33
CA PRO A 59 -15.71 -11.36 -4.03
C PRO A 59 -14.38 -11.20 -3.29
N ALA A 60 -14.21 -10.07 -2.60
CA ALA A 60 -13.10 -9.82 -1.70
C ALA A 60 -13.56 -8.96 -0.52
N ARG A 61 -12.74 -8.87 0.52
CA ARG A 61 -12.96 -7.96 1.64
C ARG A 61 -11.95 -6.82 1.56
N VAL A 62 -12.39 -5.60 1.82
CA VAL A 62 -11.55 -4.40 1.80
C VAL A 62 -11.61 -3.74 3.17
N PHE A 63 -10.45 -3.44 3.73
CA PHE A 63 -10.29 -2.87 5.06
C PHE A 63 -9.50 -1.57 5.02
N GLU A 64 -9.96 -0.60 5.76
CA GLU A 64 -9.26 0.65 6.02
C GLU A 64 -8.40 0.51 7.28
N LEU A 65 -7.12 0.83 7.21
CA LEU A 65 -6.20 0.72 8.35
C LEU A 65 -5.68 2.08 8.84
N ASP A 66 -5.84 3.14 8.07
CA ASP A 66 -5.25 4.44 8.37
C ASP A 66 -3.73 4.32 8.64
N ASP A 67 -3.28 4.60 9.86
CA ASP A 67 -1.89 4.48 10.29
C ASP A 67 -1.60 3.22 11.15
N ARG A 68 -2.52 2.26 11.17
CA ARG A 68 -2.35 0.99 11.90
C ARG A 68 -1.48 0.01 11.11
N TYR A 69 -0.27 0.42 10.82
CA TYR A 69 0.65 -0.31 9.93
C TYR A 69 1.01 -1.72 10.43
N GLU A 70 1.01 -1.94 11.75
CA GLU A 70 1.30 -3.24 12.34
C GLU A 70 0.31 -4.33 11.89
N GLU A 71 -0.91 -3.96 11.54
CA GLU A 71 -1.93 -4.89 11.04
C GLU A 71 -1.60 -5.43 9.64
N LEU A 72 -0.67 -4.79 8.92
CA LEU A 72 -0.17 -5.28 7.63
C LEU A 72 0.80 -6.46 7.77
N ALA A 73 1.26 -6.76 8.96
CA ALA A 73 2.23 -7.84 9.18
C ALA A 73 1.71 -9.22 8.77
N ASP A 74 0.40 -9.42 8.76
CA ASP A 74 -0.23 -10.68 8.31
C ASP A 74 -0.44 -10.77 6.79
N CYS A 75 -0.05 -9.75 6.04
CA CYS A 75 -0.20 -9.76 4.59
C CYS A 75 0.85 -10.67 3.92
N ASP A 76 0.48 -11.29 2.81
CA ASP A 76 1.41 -12.05 1.96
C ASP A 76 2.28 -11.10 1.14
N ILE A 77 1.70 -9.98 0.71
CA ILE A 77 2.36 -8.94 -0.10
C ILE A 77 1.98 -7.57 0.43
N ILE A 78 2.95 -6.68 0.52
CA ILE A 78 2.72 -5.26 0.76
C ILE A 78 3.21 -4.45 -0.43
N VAL A 79 2.32 -3.64 -1.00
CA VAL A 79 2.63 -2.70 -2.06
C VAL A 79 2.85 -1.32 -1.46
N ASN A 80 4.05 -0.80 -1.62
CA ASN A 80 4.37 0.57 -1.23
C ASN A 80 4.13 1.53 -2.40
N ALA A 81 3.08 2.33 -2.30
CA ALA A 81 2.73 3.41 -3.22
C ALA A 81 2.72 4.78 -2.52
N ALA A 82 3.33 4.86 -1.34
CA ALA A 82 3.41 6.11 -0.58
C ALA A 82 4.32 7.13 -1.27
N GLY A 83 3.87 8.38 -1.33
CA GLY A 83 4.65 9.47 -1.92
C GLY A 83 3.78 10.69 -2.22
N HIS A 84 4.44 11.80 -2.48
CA HIS A 84 3.80 13.07 -2.85
C HIS A 84 4.32 13.57 -4.19
N VAL A 85 3.55 13.36 -5.25
CA VAL A 85 3.89 13.82 -6.61
C VAL A 85 4.09 15.34 -6.65
N ALA A 86 3.33 16.10 -5.86
CA ALA A 86 3.47 17.55 -5.77
C ALA A 86 4.85 18.00 -5.25
N ALA A 87 5.52 17.19 -4.44
CA ALA A 87 6.86 17.49 -3.93
C ALA A 87 7.94 17.39 -5.02
N ALA A 88 7.66 16.68 -6.10
CA ALA A 88 8.58 16.56 -7.23
C ALA A 88 8.81 17.88 -7.98
N ALA A 89 7.81 18.79 -7.99
CA ALA A 89 7.87 20.09 -8.67
C ALA A 89 8.58 20.04 -10.06
N GLY A 90 8.33 18.97 -10.82
CA GLY A 90 8.96 18.70 -12.11
C GLY A 90 10.35 18.08 -12.06
N ASN A 91 10.90 17.80 -10.87
CA ASN A 91 12.17 17.12 -10.66
C ASN A 91 11.99 15.95 -9.68
N ARG A 92 12.38 14.74 -10.11
CA ARG A 92 12.27 13.52 -9.28
C ARG A 92 13.16 13.52 -8.04
N ASP A 93 14.21 14.32 -8.03
CA ASP A 93 15.08 14.48 -6.85
C ASP A 93 14.33 15.15 -5.68
N GLY A 94 13.29 15.96 -5.96
CA GLY A 94 12.45 16.56 -4.95
C GLY A 94 11.57 15.56 -4.19
N GLU A 95 11.26 14.41 -4.79
CA GLU A 95 10.52 13.33 -4.14
C GLU A 95 11.38 12.53 -3.15
N LEU A 96 12.70 12.50 -3.35
CA LEU A 96 13.61 11.61 -2.63
C LEU A 96 13.43 11.67 -1.11
N PHE A 97 13.55 12.84 -0.54
CA PHE A 97 13.49 13.01 0.93
C PHE A 97 12.10 12.74 1.49
N VAL A 98 11.07 13.18 0.78
CA VAL A 98 9.68 12.99 1.21
C VAL A 98 9.31 11.51 1.19
N THR A 99 9.65 10.79 0.14
CA THR A 99 9.28 9.38 -0.01
C THR A 99 10.06 8.48 0.94
N THR A 100 11.36 8.75 1.16
CA THR A 100 12.14 8.00 2.14
C THR A 100 11.69 8.27 3.57
N ASP A 101 11.32 9.51 3.90
CA ASP A 101 10.76 9.83 5.22
C ASP A 101 9.39 9.19 5.43
N GLU A 102 8.56 9.06 4.40
CA GLU A 102 7.31 8.28 4.48
C GLU A 102 7.60 6.81 4.77
N ALA A 103 8.57 6.19 4.07
CA ALA A 103 8.93 4.79 4.30
C ALA A 103 9.38 4.52 5.76
N LYS A 104 10.09 5.44 6.38
CA LYS A 104 10.52 5.33 7.78
C LYS A 104 9.36 5.27 8.77
N LYS A 105 8.22 5.86 8.45
CA LYS A 105 7.05 5.88 9.33
C LYS A 105 6.42 4.49 9.53
N PHE A 106 6.49 3.64 8.52
CA PHE A 106 5.79 2.36 8.53
C PHE A 106 6.69 1.12 8.44
N ALA A 107 7.81 1.17 7.70
CA ALA A 107 8.57 -0.02 7.34
C ALA A 107 9.05 -0.81 8.58
N LYS A 108 9.69 -0.13 9.52
CA LYS A 108 10.19 -0.78 10.74
C LYS A 108 9.05 -1.30 11.61
N ARG A 109 7.95 -0.57 11.73
CA ARG A 109 6.77 -0.99 12.52
C ARG A 109 6.20 -2.30 12.00
N ILE A 110 6.09 -2.43 10.68
CA ILE A 110 5.59 -3.64 10.02
C ILE A 110 6.55 -4.80 10.21
N ALA A 111 7.86 -4.56 10.03
CA ALA A 111 8.88 -5.59 10.24
C ALA A 111 8.93 -6.07 11.71
N ASP A 112 8.90 -5.16 12.66
CA ASP A 112 8.89 -5.47 14.09
C ASP A 112 7.62 -6.24 14.52
N ALA A 113 6.52 -6.05 13.79
CA ALA A 113 5.27 -6.80 13.98
C ALA A 113 5.32 -8.22 13.38
N GLY A 114 6.39 -8.59 12.68
CA GLY A 114 6.63 -9.95 12.20
C GLY A 114 6.31 -10.21 10.73
N PHE A 115 6.22 -9.16 9.89
CA PHE A 115 6.02 -9.33 8.47
C PHE A 115 7.16 -10.13 7.83
N ASP A 116 6.82 -11.22 7.15
CA ASP A 116 7.74 -12.11 6.44
C ASP A 116 7.36 -12.33 4.96
N GLY A 117 6.44 -11.52 4.44
CA GLY A 117 5.98 -11.57 3.06
C GLY A 117 6.87 -10.79 2.08
N VAL A 118 6.30 -10.40 0.96
CA VAL A 118 7.00 -9.73 -0.13
C VAL A 118 6.66 -8.25 -0.17
N TRP A 119 7.68 -7.40 -0.22
CA TRP A 119 7.53 -6.00 -0.55
C TRP A 119 7.54 -5.77 -2.06
N VAL A 120 6.54 -5.05 -2.57
CA VAL A 120 6.52 -4.53 -3.94
C VAL A 120 6.54 -3.01 -3.86
N ASN A 121 7.67 -2.42 -4.21
CA ASN A 121 7.82 -0.97 -4.17
C ASN A 121 7.57 -0.35 -5.54
N ILE A 122 6.62 0.56 -5.60
CA ILE A 122 6.30 1.37 -6.79
C ILE A 122 6.41 2.88 -6.51
N ALA A 123 6.82 3.23 -5.30
CA ALA A 123 7.11 4.63 -4.93
C ALA A 123 8.44 5.09 -5.55
N ASN A 124 8.50 6.36 -5.92
CA ASN A 124 9.69 6.95 -6.53
C ASN A 124 10.48 7.83 -5.55
N PRO A 125 11.81 7.92 -5.71
CA PRO A 125 12.68 7.17 -6.63
C PRO A 125 12.76 5.69 -6.26
N CYS A 126 12.37 4.81 -7.18
CA CYS A 126 12.12 3.40 -6.89
C CYS A 126 13.32 2.68 -6.28
N ASP A 127 14.50 2.80 -6.88
CA ASP A 127 15.72 2.10 -6.41
C ASP A 127 16.14 2.56 -5.02
N VAL A 128 16.04 3.87 -4.74
CA VAL A 128 16.41 4.44 -3.44
C VAL A 128 15.43 4.01 -2.36
N VAL A 129 14.12 4.10 -2.63
CA VAL A 129 13.09 3.70 -1.68
C VAL A 129 13.15 2.20 -1.40
N THR A 130 13.42 1.38 -2.41
CA THR A 130 13.61 -0.06 -2.25
C THR A 130 14.81 -0.38 -1.35
N THR A 131 15.93 0.33 -1.55
CA THR A 131 17.12 0.20 -0.71
C THR A 131 16.82 0.61 0.74
N GLU A 132 16.08 1.69 0.93
CA GLU A 132 15.66 2.15 2.26
C GLU A 132 14.75 1.12 2.94
N LEU A 133 13.76 0.59 2.24
CA LEU A 133 12.91 -0.48 2.76
C LEU A 133 13.73 -1.68 3.20
N GLN A 134 14.66 -2.15 2.37
CA GLN A 134 15.55 -3.25 2.71
C GLN A 134 16.40 -2.94 3.96
N TYR A 135 16.92 -1.74 4.08
CA TYR A 135 17.70 -1.32 5.23
C TYR A 135 16.86 -1.30 6.52
N LEU A 136 15.62 -0.84 6.45
CA LEU A 136 14.72 -0.71 7.61
C LEU A 136 14.09 -2.03 8.06
N THR A 137 13.95 -2.98 7.14
CA THR A 137 13.23 -4.25 7.41
C THR A 137 14.17 -5.46 7.52
N GLY A 138 15.40 -5.31 7.13
CA GLY A 138 16.37 -6.42 7.09
C GLY A 138 16.21 -7.23 5.82
#